data_ee01a27fba596dda43577aa1b3cd6002
#
_entry.id   ee01a27fba596dda43577aa1b3cd6002
#
_cell.length_a   1.000
_cell.length_b   1.000
_cell.length_c   1.000
_cell.angle_alpha   90.00
_cell.angle_beta   90.00
_cell.angle_gamma   90.00
#
_symmetry.space_group_name_H-M   'P 1'
#
loop_
_entity.id
_entity.type
_entity.pdbx_description
1 polymer ?
#
loop_
_entity_poly.entity_id
_entity_poly.type
_entity_poly.pdbx_seq_one_letter_code
_entity_poly.pdbx_strand_id
1 'polypeptide(L)'
;MTRLRRLIATALVDSFGLSLGWTVFSLQITRSHGLAGLGLCNAAMLVGVALSAPVAARLSARLDGRALLRVTCVTEAALRIGTFALLLAGAPLAVVVVAVAASNVVAWTGYAGMRAEVAAADPRGSAMTWYMVAVAAIEAAGTATAAMLPTGPGGLVSGGLLVAVVAGYGACLLPTWLVAGGALVARAAPLPRAGGLRAVLRGGRLLPNGPPNGLLAFGGMVMLLGSGPTLLAVGLAAELHGTRWVAGSALAFAAGSLLAPLVVARLERRTLPPAVAWPALGIGMAGGWAFAAWSPVALLGAQLLSGMCMSALEGDMDARVATKAASPRGVTAGLATAAALRAFGSAAAVAFAPRVVAEAGVGWLGGALATSLAALAVLRLAGRWSRSAAGRGVGVATARDL
;
A
#
# COMPACT_ATOMS: atom_id res chain seq x y z
N MET A 1 -11.39 -6.39 29.71
CA MET A 1 -10.41 -6.25 28.57
C MET A 1 -9.66 -4.95 28.72
N THR A 2 -8.33 -4.95 28.58
CA THR A 2 -7.53 -3.72 28.56
C THR A 2 -7.93 -2.88 27.33
N ARG A 3 -7.72 -1.56 27.38
CA ARG A 3 -8.00 -0.64 26.26
C ARG A 3 -7.30 -1.10 24.97
N LEU A 4 -6.04 -1.49 25.06
CA LEU A 4 -5.26 -2.00 23.91
C LEU A 4 -5.96 -3.16 23.23
N ARG A 5 -6.44 -4.15 23.98
CA ARG A 5 -7.16 -5.31 23.41
C ARG A 5 -8.45 -4.90 22.70
N ARG A 6 -9.16 -3.88 23.21
CA ARG A 6 -10.36 -3.34 22.52
C ARG A 6 -9.99 -2.66 21.22
N LEU A 7 -8.94 -1.83 21.21
CA LEU A 7 -8.46 -1.16 19.99
C LEU A 7 -8.04 -2.18 18.91
N ILE A 8 -7.28 -3.20 19.30
CA ILE A 8 -6.89 -4.27 18.36
C ILE A 8 -8.13 -5.02 17.85
N ALA A 9 -9.03 -5.45 18.74
CA ALA A 9 -10.22 -6.19 18.33
C ALA A 9 -11.11 -5.39 17.36
N THR A 10 -11.31 -4.10 17.61
CA THR A 10 -12.11 -3.25 16.71
C THR A 10 -11.45 -3.04 15.36
N ALA A 11 -10.12 -2.88 15.34
CA ALA A 11 -9.38 -2.77 14.09
C ALA A 11 -9.43 -4.08 13.27
N LEU A 12 -9.42 -5.24 13.91
CA LEU A 12 -9.56 -6.53 13.22
C LEU A 12 -10.96 -6.67 12.59
N VAL A 13 -12.03 -6.22 13.27
CA VAL A 13 -13.38 -6.23 12.70
C VAL A 13 -13.47 -5.29 11.49
N ASP A 14 -12.90 -4.09 11.59
CA ASP A 14 -12.86 -3.14 10.48
C ASP A 14 -12.07 -3.70 9.30
N SER A 15 -10.84 -4.17 9.52
CA SER A 15 -9.98 -4.72 8.47
C SER A 15 -10.58 -5.96 7.79
N PHE A 16 -11.26 -6.84 8.55
CA PHE A 16 -12.00 -7.96 7.97
C PHE A 16 -13.11 -7.47 7.04
N GLY A 17 -13.97 -6.56 7.54
CA GLY A 17 -15.07 -6.01 6.75
C GLY A 17 -14.60 -5.22 5.54
N LEU A 18 -13.50 -4.45 5.70
CA LEU A 18 -12.85 -3.72 4.61
C LEU A 18 -12.41 -4.69 3.50
N SER A 19 -11.63 -5.71 3.83
CA SER A 19 -11.08 -6.64 2.84
C SER A 19 -12.14 -7.50 2.18
N LEU A 20 -13.14 -7.94 2.95
CA LEU A 20 -14.28 -8.68 2.43
C LEU A 20 -15.06 -7.82 1.43
N GLY A 21 -15.48 -6.62 1.84
CA GLY A 21 -16.26 -5.71 0.98
C GLY A 21 -15.47 -5.23 -0.23
N TRP A 22 -14.17 -4.88 -0.06
CA TRP A 22 -13.30 -4.47 -1.16
C TRP A 22 -13.08 -5.59 -2.19
N THR A 23 -12.96 -6.84 -1.74
CA THR A 23 -12.81 -7.97 -2.66
C THR A 23 -14.08 -8.20 -3.47
N VAL A 24 -15.27 -8.16 -2.84
CA VAL A 24 -16.54 -8.26 -3.57
C VAL A 24 -16.70 -7.09 -4.54
N PHE A 25 -16.38 -5.86 -4.13
CA PHE A 25 -16.36 -4.68 -5.00
C PHE A 25 -15.42 -4.89 -6.20
N SER A 26 -14.20 -5.39 -5.95
CA SER A 26 -13.18 -5.64 -6.97
C SER A 26 -13.64 -6.68 -8.01
N LEU A 27 -14.32 -7.73 -7.57
CA LEU A 27 -14.91 -8.72 -8.47
C LEU A 27 -16.08 -8.13 -9.29
N GLN A 28 -16.92 -7.30 -8.69
CA GLN A 28 -18.02 -6.60 -9.37
C GLN A 28 -17.50 -5.64 -10.43
N ILE A 29 -16.51 -4.80 -10.10
CA ILE A 29 -15.91 -3.84 -11.04
C ILE A 29 -15.14 -4.54 -12.16
N THR A 30 -14.45 -5.65 -11.86
CA THR A 30 -13.76 -6.45 -12.88
C THR A 30 -14.78 -7.03 -13.86
N ARG A 31 -15.92 -7.51 -13.40
CA ARG A 31 -16.96 -8.06 -14.25
C ARG A 31 -17.63 -7.01 -15.13
N SER A 32 -17.91 -5.82 -14.60
CA SER A 32 -18.62 -4.75 -15.31
C SER A 32 -17.71 -3.88 -16.19
N HIS A 33 -16.43 -3.68 -15.82
CA HIS A 33 -15.52 -2.75 -16.47
C HIS A 33 -14.13 -3.37 -16.79
N GLY A 34 -13.99 -4.69 -16.63
CA GLY A 34 -12.74 -5.42 -16.86
C GLY A 34 -11.61 -5.04 -15.89
N LEU A 35 -10.42 -5.60 -16.14
CA LEU A 35 -9.21 -5.26 -15.38
C LEU A 35 -8.85 -3.77 -15.44
N ALA A 36 -9.19 -3.08 -16.53
CA ALA A 36 -8.94 -1.64 -16.66
C ALA A 36 -9.74 -0.83 -15.61
N GLY A 37 -11.02 -1.17 -15.39
CA GLY A 37 -11.84 -0.57 -14.35
C GLY A 37 -11.29 -0.85 -12.95
N LEU A 38 -10.89 -2.08 -12.66
CA LEU A 38 -10.24 -2.45 -11.41
C LEU A 38 -8.92 -1.67 -11.22
N GLY A 39 -8.10 -1.59 -12.26
CA GLY A 39 -6.84 -0.85 -12.24
C GLY A 39 -7.02 0.62 -11.89
N LEU A 40 -8.02 1.28 -12.48
CA LEU A 40 -8.34 2.68 -12.17
C LEU A 40 -8.86 2.84 -10.73
N CYS A 41 -9.69 1.93 -10.22
CA CYS A 41 -10.15 1.96 -8.83
C CYS A 41 -8.99 1.75 -7.85
N ASN A 42 -8.10 0.79 -8.10
CA ASN A 42 -6.92 0.58 -7.27
C ASN A 42 -5.93 1.77 -7.35
N ALA A 43 -5.77 2.39 -8.51
CA ALA A 43 -4.99 3.63 -8.64
C ALA A 43 -5.60 4.76 -7.82
N ALA A 44 -6.93 4.93 -7.88
CA ALA A 44 -7.65 5.92 -7.09
C ALA A 44 -7.54 5.67 -5.58
N MET A 45 -7.61 4.40 -5.15
CA MET A 45 -7.36 3.99 -3.78
C MET A 45 -5.98 4.47 -3.32
N LEU A 46 -4.93 4.18 -4.07
CA LEU A 46 -3.55 4.56 -3.73
C LEU A 46 -3.31 6.07 -3.75
N VAL A 47 -3.94 6.79 -4.68
CA VAL A 47 -3.95 8.26 -4.66
C VAL A 47 -4.63 8.77 -3.39
N GLY A 48 -5.76 8.16 -2.98
CA GLY A 48 -6.43 8.46 -1.71
C GLY A 48 -5.52 8.25 -0.50
N VAL A 49 -4.77 7.13 -0.47
CA VAL A 49 -3.74 6.86 0.55
C VAL A 49 -2.71 7.98 0.60
N ALA A 50 -2.15 8.39 -0.54
CA ALA A 50 -1.14 9.44 -0.60
C ALA A 50 -1.69 10.81 -0.14
N LEU A 51 -2.93 11.11 -0.48
CA LEU A 51 -3.61 12.36 -0.08
C LEU A 51 -4.10 12.35 1.37
N SER A 52 -4.22 11.19 2.01
CA SER A 52 -4.67 11.09 3.40
C SER A 52 -3.70 11.76 4.40
N ALA A 53 -2.39 11.71 4.15
CA ALA A 53 -1.39 12.24 5.07
C ALA A 53 -1.56 13.75 5.37
N PRO A 54 -1.70 14.66 4.38
CA PRO A 54 -1.97 16.07 4.66
C PRO A 54 -3.36 16.31 5.27
N VAL A 55 -4.35 15.46 4.98
CA VAL A 55 -5.69 15.55 5.57
C VAL A 55 -5.64 15.15 7.05
N ALA A 56 -5.00 14.02 7.37
CA ALA A 56 -4.80 13.56 8.75
C ALA A 56 -4.05 14.61 9.60
N ALA A 57 -2.98 15.20 9.04
CA ALA A 57 -2.22 16.26 9.72
C ALA A 57 -3.08 17.50 10.04
N ARG A 58 -3.94 17.91 9.09
CA ARG A 58 -4.84 19.07 9.30
C ARG A 58 -5.96 18.76 10.30
N LEU A 59 -6.54 17.56 10.21
CA LEU A 59 -7.63 17.16 11.10
C LEU A 59 -7.13 16.93 12.54
N SER A 60 -6.00 16.27 12.74
CA SER A 60 -5.41 16.06 14.08
C SER A 60 -4.99 17.38 14.76
N ALA A 61 -4.68 18.42 13.99
CA ALA A 61 -4.45 19.76 14.53
C ALA A 61 -5.75 20.47 14.98
N ARG A 62 -6.92 19.99 14.56
CA ARG A 62 -8.22 20.59 14.88
C ARG A 62 -9.09 19.74 15.81
N LEU A 63 -8.96 18.42 15.71
CA LEU A 63 -9.76 17.42 16.41
C LEU A 63 -8.86 16.64 17.38
N ASP A 64 -9.42 16.24 18.51
CA ASP A 64 -8.82 15.21 19.37
C ASP A 64 -9.02 13.81 18.75
N GLY A 65 -8.38 12.80 19.31
CA GLY A 65 -8.47 11.43 18.81
C GLY A 65 -9.90 10.88 18.79
N ARG A 66 -10.74 11.28 19.75
CA ARG A 66 -12.15 10.88 19.82
C ARG A 66 -12.96 11.44 18.65
N ALA A 67 -12.89 12.75 18.46
CA ALA A 67 -13.63 13.41 17.38
C ALA A 67 -13.11 12.97 16.00
N LEU A 68 -11.79 12.84 15.86
CA LEU A 68 -11.16 12.35 14.63
C LEU A 68 -11.69 10.96 14.25
N LEU A 69 -11.60 9.97 15.14
CA LEU A 69 -12.07 8.61 14.88
C LEU A 69 -13.56 8.56 14.58
N ARG A 70 -14.40 9.29 15.32
CA ARG A 70 -15.85 9.29 15.08
C ARG A 70 -16.23 9.90 13.75
N VAL A 71 -15.64 11.04 13.40
CA VAL A 71 -15.91 11.71 12.12
C VAL A 71 -15.43 10.84 10.96
N THR A 72 -14.22 10.28 11.05
CA THR A 72 -13.73 9.40 9.99
C THR A 72 -14.56 8.14 9.86
N CYS A 73 -14.97 7.47 10.95
CA CYS A 73 -15.82 6.27 10.89
C CYS A 73 -17.16 6.52 10.20
N VAL A 74 -17.86 7.60 10.56
CA VAL A 74 -19.18 7.92 9.96
C VAL A 74 -19.03 8.28 8.49
N THR A 75 -18.06 9.15 8.16
CA THR A 75 -17.84 9.57 6.78
C THR A 75 -17.37 8.40 5.91
N GLU A 76 -16.48 7.55 6.44
CA GLU A 76 -16.00 6.38 5.74
C GLU A 76 -17.10 5.35 5.50
N ALA A 77 -17.95 5.04 6.50
CA ALA A 77 -19.06 4.13 6.33
C ALA A 77 -20.02 4.62 5.22
N ALA A 78 -20.35 5.91 5.22
CA ALA A 78 -21.19 6.51 4.19
C ALA A 78 -20.53 6.42 2.80
N LEU A 79 -19.21 6.69 2.70
CA LEU A 79 -18.48 6.61 1.44
C LEU A 79 -18.33 5.17 0.94
N ARG A 80 -18.06 4.19 1.82
CA ARG A 80 -17.99 2.76 1.46
C ARG A 80 -19.31 2.28 0.86
N ILE A 81 -20.43 2.53 1.55
CA ILE A 81 -21.78 2.16 1.08
C ILE A 81 -22.13 2.92 -0.20
N GLY A 82 -21.90 4.24 -0.22
CA GLY A 82 -22.17 5.09 -1.38
C GLY A 82 -21.38 4.70 -2.62
N THR A 83 -20.08 4.39 -2.49
CA THR A 83 -19.26 3.92 -3.62
C THR A 83 -19.78 2.62 -4.19
N PHE A 84 -20.18 1.69 -3.33
CA PHE A 84 -20.77 0.43 -3.77
C PHE A 84 -22.13 0.65 -4.46
N ALA A 85 -22.98 1.50 -3.87
CA ALA A 85 -24.27 1.86 -4.46
C ALA A 85 -24.13 2.52 -5.83
N LEU A 86 -23.16 3.41 -6.01
CA LEU A 86 -22.85 4.02 -7.32
C LEU A 86 -22.49 2.97 -8.37
N LEU A 87 -21.64 1.99 -8.01
CA LEU A 87 -21.30 0.89 -8.92
C LEU A 87 -22.53 0.08 -9.31
N LEU A 88 -23.35 -0.32 -8.34
CA LEU A 88 -24.55 -1.12 -8.57
C LEU A 88 -25.64 -0.36 -9.35
N ALA A 89 -25.70 0.95 -9.19
CA ALA A 89 -26.60 1.82 -9.96
C ALA A 89 -26.11 2.07 -11.40
N GLY A 90 -24.96 1.53 -11.80
CA GLY A 90 -24.41 1.75 -13.14
C GLY A 90 -23.87 3.17 -13.36
N ALA A 91 -23.44 3.86 -12.30
CA ALA A 91 -22.85 5.19 -12.42
C ALA A 91 -21.61 5.17 -13.34
N PRO A 92 -21.30 6.28 -14.04
CA PRO A 92 -20.09 6.37 -14.85
C PRO A 92 -18.83 6.01 -14.05
N LEU A 93 -17.92 5.23 -14.64
CA LEU A 93 -16.70 4.75 -13.98
C LEU A 93 -15.90 5.88 -13.33
N ALA A 94 -15.83 7.07 -13.96
CA ALA A 94 -15.14 8.23 -13.41
C ALA A 94 -15.71 8.67 -12.04
N VAL A 95 -17.03 8.59 -11.85
CA VAL A 95 -17.70 8.92 -10.58
C VAL A 95 -17.35 7.89 -9.51
N VAL A 96 -17.36 6.60 -9.86
CA VAL A 96 -16.94 5.52 -8.96
C VAL A 96 -15.47 5.67 -8.55
N VAL A 97 -14.58 5.97 -9.49
CA VAL A 97 -13.14 6.21 -9.25
C VAL A 97 -12.91 7.37 -8.28
N VAL A 98 -13.62 8.49 -8.47
CA VAL A 98 -13.54 9.65 -7.54
C VAL A 98 -14.07 9.28 -6.15
N ALA A 99 -15.17 8.52 -6.07
CA ALA A 99 -15.72 8.06 -4.80
C ALA A 99 -14.76 7.10 -4.06
N VAL A 100 -14.08 6.20 -4.79
CA VAL A 100 -13.02 5.34 -4.25
C VAL A 100 -11.86 6.17 -3.69
N ALA A 101 -11.38 7.17 -4.43
CA ALA A 101 -10.31 8.04 -3.94
C ALA A 101 -10.72 8.78 -2.65
N ALA A 102 -11.92 9.37 -2.63
CA ALA A 102 -12.45 10.08 -1.46
C ALA A 102 -12.61 9.14 -0.25
N SER A 103 -13.16 7.94 -0.46
CA SER A 103 -13.30 6.91 0.59
C SER A 103 -11.94 6.58 1.20
N ASN A 104 -10.91 6.40 0.39
CA ASN A 104 -9.58 6.03 0.86
C ASN A 104 -8.82 7.19 1.53
N VAL A 105 -9.05 8.44 1.15
CA VAL A 105 -8.55 9.60 1.92
C VAL A 105 -9.06 9.54 3.35
N VAL A 106 -10.35 9.26 3.54
CA VAL A 106 -10.97 9.21 4.87
C VAL A 106 -10.54 7.96 5.64
N ALA A 107 -10.56 6.78 4.99
CA ALA A 107 -10.16 5.51 5.58
C ALA A 107 -8.73 5.55 6.15
N TRP A 108 -7.77 6.03 5.36
CA TRP A 108 -6.38 6.12 5.79
C TRP A 108 -6.13 7.23 6.82
N THR A 109 -6.97 8.27 6.85
CA THR A 109 -6.98 9.25 7.93
C THR A 109 -7.45 8.61 9.24
N GLY A 110 -8.52 7.82 9.22
CA GLY A 110 -9.02 7.04 10.35
C GLY A 110 -8.01 6.00 10.83
N TYR A 111 -7.39 5.28 9.90
CA TYR A 111 -6.35 4.29 10.18
C TYR A 111 -5.12 4.91 10.86
N ALA A 112 -4.68 6.09 10.41
CA ALA A 112 -3.60 6.84 11.07
C ALA A 112 -3.99 7.23 12.51
N GLY A 113 -5.24 7.66 12.74
CA GLY A 113 -5.80 7.93 14.07
C GLY A 113 -5.80 6.69 14.97
N MET A 114 -6.24 5.53 14.45
CA MET A 114 -6.24 4.27 15.19
C MET A 114 -4.81 3.83 15.58
N ARG A 115 -3.86 3.93 14.67
CA ARG A 115 -2.44 3.64 14.97
C ARG A 115 -1.88 4.55 16.04
N ALA A 116 -2.24 5.83 16.05
CA ALA A 116 -1.83 6.77 17.09
C ALA A 116 -2.41 6.37 18.46
N GLU A 117 -3.66 5.92 18.53
CA GLU A 117 -4.28 5.42 19.76
C GLU A 117 -3.63 4.10 20.26
N VAL A 118 -3.27 3.18 19.37
CA VAL A 118 -2.53 1.96 19.72
C VAL A 118 -1.15 2.31 20.28
N ALA A 119 -0.43 3.23 19.65
CA ALA A 119 0.87 3.70 20.12
C ALA A 119 0.78 4.42 21.49
N ALA A 120 -0.26 5.21 21.71
CA ALA A 120 -0.51 5.86 23.00
C ALA A 120 -0.88 4.86 24.10
N ALA A 121 -1.52 3.74 23.75
CA ALA A 121 -1.89 2.69 24.71
C ALA A 121 -0.73 1.76 25.08
N ASP A 122 0.30 1.64 24.25
CA ASP A 122 1.53 0.87 24.51
C ASP A 122 2.78 1.64 24.07
N PRO A 123 3.38 2.43 24.97
CA PRO A 123 4.60 3.19 24.66
C PRO A 123 5.83 2.30 24.34
N ARG A 124 5.79 1.01 24.67
CA ARG A 124 6.91 0.07 24.41
C ARG A 124 7.01 -0.35 22.94
N GLY A 125 5.98 -0.08 22.14
CA GLY A 125 5.98 -0.31 20.70
C GLY A 125 5.71 -1.75 20.25
N SER A 126 5.74 -2.73 21.16
CA SER A 126 5.49 -4.15 20.81
C SER A 126 4.08 -4.39 20.28
N ALA A 127 3.09 -3.66 20.81
CA ALA A 127 1.71 -3.75 20.39
C ALA A 127 1.50 -3.31 18.93
N MET A 128 2.28 -2.35 18.42
CA MET A 128 2.18 -1.90 17.04
C MET A 128 2.57 -3.02 16.06
N THR A 129 3.63 -3.78 16.36
CA THR A 129 4.04 -4.92 15.52
C THR A 129 2.95 -5.99 15.49
N TRP A 130 2.40 -6.39 16.67
CA TRP A 130 1.30 -7.33 16.73
C TRP A 130 0.03 -6.83 16.03
N TYR A 131 -0.27 -5.55 16.18
CA TYR A 131 -1.38 -4.90 15.48
C TYR A 131 -1.23 -5.05 13.96
N MET A 132 -0.06 -4.73 13.40
CA MET A 132 0.17 -4.81 11.95
C MET A 132 0.08 -6.25 11.42
N VAL A 133 0.67 -7.21 12.14
CA VAL A 133 0.60 -8.63 11.78
C VAL A 133 -0.85 -9.14 11.83
N ALA A 134 -1.59 -8.80 12.88
CA ALA A 134 -2.97 -9.22 13.05
C ALA A 134 -3.89 -8.61 11.98
N VAL A 135 -3.69 -7.33 11.63
CA VAL A 135 -4.42 -6.66 10.53
C VAL A 135 -4.15 -7.39 9.21
N ALA A 136 -2.90 -7.63 8.85
CA ALA A 136 -2.56 -8.31 7.59
C ALA A 136 -3.18 -9.73 7.51
N ALA A 137 -3.16 -10.48 8.61
CA ALA A 137 -3.76 -11.81 8.66
C ALA A 137 -5.28 -11.79 8.50
N ILE A 138 -5.96 -10.82 9.16
CA ILE A 138 -7.42 -10.72 9.08
C ILE A 138 -7.90 -10.17 7.74
N GLU A 139 -7.12 -9.30 7.10
CA GLU A 139 -7.37 -8.83 5.73
C GLU A 139 -7.33 -9.98 4.73
N ALA A 140 -6.32 -10.86 4.84
CA ALA A 140 -6.27 -12.07 4.01
C ALA A 140 -7.47 -12.98 4.26
N ALA A 141 -7.90 -13.14 5.52
CA ALA A 141 -9.08 -13.91 5.88
C ALA A 141 -10.37 -13.30 5.30
N GLY A 142 -10.52 -11.97 5.35
CA GLY A 142 -11.64 -11.24 4.73
C GLY A 142 -11.70 -11.44 3.21
N THR A 143 -10.56 -11.30 2.53
CA THR A 143 -10.45 -11.57 1.08
C THR A 143 -10.77 -13.03 0.74
N ALA A 144 -10.24 -13.98 1.51
CA ALA A 144 -10.52 -15.40 1.30
C ALA A 144 -12.01 -15.71 1.51
N THR A 145 -12.62 -15.16 2.56
CA THR A 145 -14.05 -15.30 2.83
C THR A 145 -14.89 -14.75 1.66
N ALA A 146 -14.55 -13.55 1.16
CA ALA A 146 -15.24 -12.94 0.03
C ALA A 146 -15.20 -13.82 -1.22
N ALA A 147 -14.04 -14.42 -1.51
CA ALA A 147 -13.85 -15.30 -2.68
C ALA A 147 -14.61 -16.64 -2.56
N MET A 148 -14.98 -17.05 -1.36
CA MET A 148 -15.73 -18.28 -1.06
C MET A 148 -17.24 -18.04 -0.89
N LEU A 149 -17.71 -16.79 -0.96
CA LEU A 149 -19.14 -16.49 -0.86
C LEU A 149 -19.93 -17.16 -1.99
N PRO A 150 -21.15 -17.65 -1.72
CA PRO A 150 -22.03 -18.17 -2.75
C PRO A 150 -22.26 -17.14 -3.85
N THR A 151 -22.10 -17.57 -5.08
CA THR A 151 -22.31 -16.73 -6.27
C THR A 151 -23.59 -17.11 -6.98
N GLY A 152 -24.32 -16.11 -7.48
CA GLY A 152 -25.49 -16.30 -8.31
C GLY A 152 -25.16 -16.56 -9.78
N PRO A 153 -26.17 -16.55 -10.67
CA PRO A 153 -25.97 -16.59 -12.11
C PRO A 153 -25.00 -15.47 -12.55
N GLY A 154 -23.92 -15.84 -13.22
CA GLY A 154 -22.86 -14.89 -13.61
C GLY A 154 -21.62 -14.88 -12.71
N GLY A 155 -21.57 -15.74 -11.67
CA GLY A 155 -20.33 -15.93 -10.86
C GLY A 155 -20.05 -14.80 -9.87
N LEU A 156 -21.03 -13.96 -9.55
CA LEU A 156 -20.90 -12.85 -8.61
C LEU A 156 -21.87 -13.01 -7.42
N VAL A 157 -21.48 -12.43 -6.29
CA VAL A 157 -22.38 -12.29 -5.14
C VAL A 157 -23.54 -11.39 -5.53
N SER A 158 -24.80 -11.81 -5.23
CA SER A 158 -26.01 -11.12 -5.65
C SER A 158 -27.12 -11.19 -4.59
N GLY A 159 -28.23 -10.49 -4.83
CA GLY A 159 -29.41 -10.51 -3.98
C GLY A 159 -29.17 -10.06 -2.54
N GLY A 160 -29.84 -10.70 -1.58
CA GLY A 160 -29.76 -10.36 -0.16
C GLY A 160 -28.33 -10.49 0.42
N LEU A 161 -27.53 -11.44 -0.10
CA LEU A 161 -26.14 -11.60 0.34
C LEU A 161 -25.27 -10.39 -0.05
N LEU A 162 -25.46 -9.84 -1.26
CA LEU A 162 -24.77 -8.62 -1.67
C LEU A 162 -25.15 -7.44 -0.77
N VAL A 163 -26.44 -7.29 -0.46
CA VAL A 163 -26.92 -6.25 0.47
C VAL A 163 -26.28 -6.42 1.85
N ALA A 164 -26.20 -7.66 2.35
CA ALA A 164 -25.55 -7.94 3.63
C ALA A 164 -24.05 -7.60 3.61
N VAL A 165 -23.34 -7.90 2.52
CA VAL A 165 -21.93 -7.52 2.34
C VAL A 165 -21.76 -6.01 2.33
N VAL A 166 -22.57 -5.27 1.57
CA VAL A 166 -22.51 -3.80 1.50
C VAL A 166 -22.82 -3.17 2.85
N ALA A 167 -23.85 -3.65 3.55
CA ALA A 167 -24.20 -3.19 4.88
C ALA A 167 -23.08 -3.50 5.88
N GLY A 168 -22.51 -4.71 5.85
CA GLY A 168 -21.38 -5.13 6.68
C GLY A 168 -20.11 -4.31 6.41
N TYR A 169 -19.86 -3.94 5.14
CA TYR A 169 -18.73 -3.11 4.71
C TYR A 169 -18.73 -1.71 5.36
N GLY A 170 -19.92 -1.15 5.62
CA GLY A 170 -20.02 0.10 6.40
C GLY A 170 -20.12 -0.16 7.91
N ALA A 171 -20.88 -1.18 8.34
CA ALA A 171 -21.16 -1.44 9.75
C ALA A 171 -19.94 -1.95 10.53
N CYS A 172 -18.90 -2.52 9.87
CA CYS A 172 -17.67 -2.96 10.52
C CYS A 172 -16.90 -1.82 11.21
N LEU A 173 -17.18 -0.56 10.89
CA LEU A 173 -16.64 0.63 11.55
C LEU A 173 -17.34 0.97 12.87
N LEU A 174 -18.53 0.41 13.17
CA LEU A 174 -19.28 0.71 14.37
C LEU A 174 -18.51 0.40 15.68
N PRO A 175 -17.80 -0.73 15.82
CA PRO A 175 -16.98 -0.98 17.00
C PRO A 175 -15.89 0.08 17.21
N THR A 176 -15.26 0.55 16.14
CA THR A 176 -14.24 1.62 16.21
C THR A 176 -14.86 2.95 16.67
N TRP A 177 -16.05 3.29 16.17
CA TRP A 177 -16.79 4.47 16.62
C TRP A 177 -17.14 4.41 18.11
N LEU A 178 -17.54 3.23 18.63
CA LEU A 178 -17.85 3.03 20.05
C LEU A 178 -16.60 3.16 20.92
N VAL A 179 -15.48 2.53 20.54
CA VAL A 179 -14.20 2.59 21.29
C VAL A 179 -13.58 3.97 21.26
N ALA A 180 -13.85 4.79 20.26
CA ALA A 180 -13.39 6.17 20.18
C ALA A 180 -13.77 7.02 21.40
N GLY A 181 -14.84 6.66 22.13
CA GLY A 181 -15.25 7.34 23.37
C GLY A 181 -14.17 7.47 24.44
N GLY A 182 -13.19 6.54 24.47
CA GLY A 182 -12.08 6.54 25.40
C GLY A 182 -10.73 6.91 24.76
N ALA A 183 -10.67 7.69 23.68
CA ALA A 183 -9.44 8.07 23.01
C ALA A 183 -8.43 8.77 23.94
N LEU A 184 -7.15 8.42 23.79
CA LEU A 184 -6.03 8.93 24.61
C LEU A 184 -5.28 10.07 23.90
N VAL A 185 -5.36 10.12 22.59
CA VAL A 185 -4.60 11.09 21.78
C VAL A 185 -5.23 12.47 21.90
N ALA A 186 -4.47 13.40 22.47
CA ALA A 186 -4.86 14.80 22.53
C ALA A 186 -4.68 15.46 21.15
N ARG A 187 -5.29 16.64 20.99
CA ARG A 187 -5.13 17.47 19.79
C ARG A 187 -3.65 17.74 19.50
N ALA A 188 -3.23 17.50 18.27
CA ALA A 188 -1.85 17.75 17.87
C ALA A 188 -1.55 19.25 17.76
N ALA A 189 -0.31 19.66 18.08
CA ALA A 189 0.13 21.01 17.79
C ALA A 189 0.17 21.24 16.26
N PRO A 190 -0.18 22.46 15.78
CA PRO A 190 -0.11 22.75 14.35
C PRO A 190 1.29 22.50 13.80
N LEU A 191 1.37 21.74 12.71
CA LEU A 191 2.65 21.52 12.01
C LEU A 191 3.12 22.86 11.40
N PRO A 192 4.42 23.19 11.49
CA PRO A 192 4.98 24.27 10.69
C PRO A 192 4.66 24.03 9.22
N ARG A 193 4.28 25.08 8.49
CA ARG A 193 3.97 24.97 7.05
C ARG A 193 5.18 24.39 6.33
N ALA A 194 5.10 23.13 5.92
CA ALA A 194 6.10 22.53 5.03
C ALA A 194 6.12 23.34 3.72
N GLY A 195 7.31 23.59 3.19
CA GLY A 195 7.48 24.24 1.89
C GLY A 195 6.65 23.50 0.84
N GLY A 196 5.69 24.20 0.22
CA GLY A 196 4.73 23.58 -0.70
C GLY A 196 5.41 22.96 -1.93
N LEU A 197 4.65 22.27 -2.76
CA LEU A 197 5.06 21.65 -4.03
C LEU A 197 5.98 22.57 -4.89
N ARG A 198 5.80 23.88 -4.82
CA ARG A 198 6.68 24.87 -5.48
C ARG A 198 8.13 24.87 -4.97
N ALA A 199 8.37 24.54 -3.69
CA ALA A 199 9.73 24.43 -3.15
C ALA A 199 10.44 23.18 -3.68
N VAL A 200 9.69 22.09 -3.86
CA VAL A 200 10.17 20.83 -4.46
C VAL A 200 10.54 21.04 -5.93
N LEU A 201 9.69 21.70 -6.69
CA LEU A 201 9.91 21.99 -8.13
C LEU A 201 11.11 22.93 -8.37
N ARG A 202 11.53 23.72 -7.37
CA ARG A 202 12.72 24.57 -7.42
C ARG A 202 14.01 23.89 -6.98
N GLY A 203 14.06 22.54 -6.90
CA GLY A 203 15.26 21.78 -6.50
C GLY A 203 15.50 21.77 -4.99
N GLY A 204 14.58 22.31 -4.19
CA GLY A 204 14.62 22.21 -2.72
C GLY A 204 14.40 20.78 -2.25
N ARG A 205 14.93 20.43 -1.05
CA ARG A 205 14.58 19.15 -0.43
C ARG A 205 13.11 19.13 -0.09
N LEU A 206 12.43 18.01 -0.39
CA LEU A 206 11.04 17.74 0.03
C LEU A 206 10.86 17.99 1.53
N LEU A 207 11.93 17.74 2.28
CA LEU A 207 12.03 17.95 3.72
C LEU A 207 13.39 18.60 4.02
N PRO A 208 13.46 19.75 4.71
CA PRO A 208 14.73 20.44 5.02
C PRO A 208 15.73 19.55 5.74
N ASN A 209 15.26 18.64 6.59
CA ASN A 209 16.06 17.71 7.40
C ASN A 209 15.72 16.24 7.12
N GLY A 210 15.19 15.94 5.92
CA GLY A 210 14.75 14.61 5.51
C GLY A 210 15.78 13.86 4.68
N PRO A 211 15.45 12.59 4.32
CA PRO A 211 16.28 11.79 3.44
C PRO A 211 16.43 12.45 2.06
N PRO A 212 17.50 12.11 1.31
CA PRO A 212 17.71 12.64 -0.03
C PRO A 212 16.52 12.33 -0.96
N ASN A 213 16.04 13.33 -1.70
CA ASN A 213 14.93 13.17 -2.65
C ASN A 213 15.17 12.00 -3.62
N GLY A 214 16.43 11.78 -4.04
CA GLY A 214 16.80 10.68 -4.93
C GLY A 214 16.56 9.29 -4.36
N LEU A 215 16.63 9.10 -3.03
CA LEU A 215 16.30 7.83 -2.39
C LEU A 215 14.79 7.57 -2.41
N LEU A 216 14.01 8.60 -2.06
CA LEU A 216 12.55 8.52 -2.05
C LEU A 216 11.98 8.27 -3.45
N ALA A 217 12.46 9.03 -4.45
CA ALA A 217 12.06 8.86 -5.84
C ALA A 217 12.44 7.48 -6.39
N PHE A 218 13.59 6.94 -5.98
CA PHE A 218 14.02 5.60 -6.37
C PHE A 218 13.09 4.52 -5.81
N GLY A 219 12.66 4.65 -4.57
CA GLY A 219 11.65 3.76 -3.99
C GLY A 219 10.33 3.80 -4.76
N GLY A 220 9.82 4.99 -5.08
CA GLY A 220 8.64 5.16 -5.91
C GLY A 220 8.78 4.53 -7.30
N MET A 221 9.96 4.62 -7.93
CA MET A 221 10.25 4.01 -9.22
C MET A 221 10.26 2.47 -9.14
N VAL A 222 10.82 1.89 -8.08
CA VAL A 222 10.80 0.43 -7.88
C VAL A 222 9.36 -0.05 -7.67
N MET A 223 8.53 0.69 -6.94
CA MET A 223 7.10 0.36 -6.78
C MET A 223 6.33 0.50 -8.09
N LEU A 224 6.64 1.52 -8.90
CA LEU A 224 6.06 1.66 -10.25
C LEU A 224 6.36 0.44 -11.14
N LEU A 225 7.58 -0.08 -11.09
CA LEU A 225 7.99 -1.21 -11.92
C LEU A 225 7.66 -2.57 -11.30
N GLY A 226 7.41 -2.67 -9.99
CA GLY A 226 7.26 -3.96 -9.30
C GLY A 226 5.83 -4.33 -8.91
N SER A 227 4.98 -3.36 -8.57
CA SER A 227 3.73 -3.63 -7.83
C SER A 227 2.48 -3.89 -8.70
N GLY A 228 2.51 -3.53 -9.99
CA GLY A 228 1.32 -3.55 -10.85
C GLY A 228 0.50 -4.85 -10.83
N PRO A 229 1.08 -6.01 -11.20
CA PRO A 229 0.35 -7.27 -11.19
C PRO A 229 -0.15 -7.68 -9.80
N THR A 230 0.66 -7.44 -8.77
CA THR A 230 0.32 -7.78 -7.38
C THR A 230 -0.93 -7.03 -6.89
N LEU A 231 -1.06 -5.76 -7.26
CA LEU A 231 -2.23 -4.94 -6.89
C LEU A 231 -3.47 -5.26 -7.73
N LEU A 232 -3.33 -5.97 -8.84
CA LEU A 232 -4.43 -6.49 -9.66
C LEU A 232 -4.77 -7.95 -9.32
N ALA A 233 -4.15 -8.51 -8.28
CA ALA A 233 -4.20 -9.94 -7.99
C ALA A 233 -5.62 -10.52 -7.89
N VAL A 234 -6.58 -9.79 -7.32
CA VAL A 234 -7.97 -10.24 -7.21
C VAL A 234 -8.57 -10.47 -8.60
N GLY A 235 -8.45 -9.49 -9.48
CA GLY A 235 -8.96 -9.61 -10.86
C GLY A 235 -8.19 -10.64 -11.66
N LEU A 236 -6.84 -10.61 -11.61
CA LEU A 236 -5.99 -11.57 -12.34
C LEU A 236 -6.21 -13.01 -11.90
N ALA A 237 -6.31 -13.28 -10.60
CA ALA A 237 -6.59 -14.62 -10.09
C ALA A 237 -7.95 -15.12 -10.55
N ALA A 238 -8.98 -14.24 -10.52
CA ALA A 238 -10.31 -14.58 -10.97
C ALA A 238 -10.38 -14.85 -12.48
N GLU A 239 -9.70 -14.06 -13.31
CA GLU A 239 -9.66 -14.22 -14.75
C GLU A 239 -8.81 -15.43 -15.22
N LEU A 240 -7.65 -15.63 -14.60
CA LEU A 240 -6.72 -16.68 -15.03
C LEU A 240 -7.17 -18.08 -14.60
N HIS A 241 -7.70 -18.21 -13.38
CA HIS A 241 -7.93 -19.53 -12.77
C HIS A 241 -9.30 -19.66 -12.09
N GLY A 242 -10.11 -18.59 -12.08
CA GLY A 242 -11.43 -18.54 -11.45
C GLY A 242 -11.41 -18.00 -10.02
N THR A 243 -12.59 -17.55 -9.57
CA THR A 243 -12.78 -16.80 -8.31
C THR A 243 -12.29 -17.54 -7.05
N ARG A 244 -12.39 -18.88 -7.03
CA ARG A 244 -11.88 -19.69 -5.91
C ARG A 244 -10.38 -19.48 -5.62
N TRP A 245 -9.58 -19.17 -6.64
CA TRP A 245 -8.14 -18.96 -6.50
C TRP A 245 -7.78 -17.59 -5.95
N VAL A 246 -8.73 -16.66 -5.88
CA VAL A 246 -8.56 -15.38 -5.19
C VAL A 246 -8.28 -15.60 -3.71
N ALA A 247 -8.98 -16.54 -3.06
CA ALA A 247 -8.73 -16.91 -1.66
C ALA A 247 -7.29 -17.42 -1.45
N GLY A 248 -6.88 -18.39 -2.26
CA GLY A 248 -5.51 -18.94 -2.22
C GLY A 248 -4.46 -17.86 -2.48
N SER A 249 -4.70 -16.99 -3.45
CA SER A 249 -3.83 -15.86 -3.80
C SER A 249 -3.63 -14.90 -2.62
N ALA A 250 -4.71 -14.50 -1.94
CA ALA A 250 -4.63 -13.62 -0.77
C ALA A 250 -3.88 -14.27 0.40
N LEU A 251 -4.16 -15.55 0.68
CA LEU A 251 -3.47 -16.30 1.73
C LEU A 251 -1.98 -16.49 1.43
N ALA A 252 -1.62 -16.76 0.17
CA ALA A 252 -0.23 -16.87 -0.26
C ALA A 252 0.51 -15.54 -0.10
N PHE A 253 -0.11 -14.41 -0.49
CA PHE A 253 0.46 -13.08 -0.28
C PHE A 253 0.69 -12.78 1.21
N ALA A 254 -0.30 -13.04 2.06
CA ALA A 254 -0.18 -12.83 3.50
C ALA A 254 0.93 -13.72 4.11
N ALA A 255 0.99 -15.00 3.73
CA ALA A 255 2.05 -15.90 4.15
C ALA A 255 3.44 -15.38 3.73
N GLY A 256 3.57 -14.89 2.49
CA GLY A 256 4.78 -14.23 2.01
C GLY A 256 5.15 -13.01 2.84
N SER A 257 4.19 -12.14 3.15
CA SER A 257 4.41 -10.95 3.98
C SER A 257 4.92 -11.30 5.38
N LEU A 258 4.45 -12.40 5.97
CA LEU A 258 4.95 -12.90 7.26
C LEU A 258 6.41 -13.38 7.20
N LEU A 259 6.89 -13.76 6.02
CA LEU A 259 8.29 -14.16 5.80
C LEU A 259 9.23 -12.96 5.53
N ALA A 260 8.70 -11.78 5.28
CA ALA A 260 9.48 -10.58 4.95
C ALA A 260 10.58 -10.24 5.98
N PRO A 261 10.39 -10.36 7.31
CA PRO A 261 11.45 -10.11 8.28
C PRO A 261 12.70 -10.97 8.07
N LEU A 262 12.54 -12.20 7.60
CA LEU A 262 13.69 -13.09 7.29
C LEU A 262 14.50 -12.55 6.10
N VAL A 263 13.84 -11.97 5.10
CA VAL A 263 14.48 -11.34 3.95
C VAL A 263 15.23 -10.09 4.38
N VAL A 264 14.58 -9.22 5.17
CA VAL A 264 15.20 -7.99 5.70
C VAL A 264 16.44 -8.32 6.51
N ALA A 265 16.37 -9.28 7.45
CA ALA A 265 17.52 -9.71 8.23
C ALA A 265 18.67 -10.25 7.37
N ARG A 266 18.37 -10.91 6.25
CA ARG A 266 19.37 -11.38 5.29
C ARG A 266 20.02 -10.23 4.50
N LEU A 267 19.23 -9.23 4.09
CA LEU A 267 19.71 -8.04 3.40
C LEU A 267 20.64 -7.20 4.31
N GLU A 268 20.27 -7.04 5.58
CA GLU A 268 21.07 -6.34 6.58
C GLU A 268 22.43 -7.02 6.79
N ARG A 269 22.44 -8.36 6.96
CA ARG A 269 23.69 -9.14 7.09
C ARG A 269 24.62 -9.00 5.88
N ARG A 270 24.06 -8.85 4.68
CA ARG A 270 24.84 -8.69 3.44
C ARG A 270 25.22 -7.26 3.13
N THR A 271 24.78 -6.27 3.93
CA THR A 271 25.04 -4.84 3.75
C THR A 271 24.83 -4.33 2.32
N LEU A 272 23.82 -4.88 1.62
CA LEU A 272 23.56 -4.55 0.23
C LEU A 272 23.09 -3.10 0.08
N PRO A 273 23.64 -2.35 -0.89
CA PRO A 273 23.20 -1.00 -1.16
C PRO A 273 21.76 -0.99 -1.72
N PRO A 274 20.95 0.05 -1.44
CA PRO A 274 19.58 0.18 -1.97
C PRO A 274 19.51 0.04 -3.49
N ALA A 275 20.56 0.48 -4.20
CA ALA A 275 20.65 0.38 -5.66
C ALA A 275 20.61 -1.07 -6.19
N VAL A 276 20.90 -2.05 -5.35
CA VAL A 276 20.85 -3.50 -5.67
C VAL A 276 19.66 -4.16 -4.94
N ALA A 277 19.53 -3.92 -3.63
CA ALA A 277 18.53 -4.56 -2.80
C ALA A 277 17.09 -4.27 -3.29
N TRP A 278 16.77 -3.02 -3.59
CA TRP A 278 15.41 -2.64 -3.97
C TRP A 278 14.99 -3.14 -5.34
N PRO A 279 15.78 -3.03 -6.42
CA PRO A 279 15.45 -3.67 -7.68
C PRO A 279 15.36 -5.19 -7.58
N ALA A 280 16.21 -5.85 -6.77
CA ALA A 280 16.13 -7.30 -6.57
C ALA A 280 14.79 -7.71 -5.92
N LEU A 281 14.32 -6.96 -4.92
CA LEU A 281 12.99 -7.16 -4.33
C LEU A 281 11.88 -6.84 -5.35
N GLY A 282 12.04 -5.79 -6.14
CA GLY A 282 11.12 -5.48 -7.23
C GLY A 282 11.02 -6.59 -8.28
N ILE A 283 12.17 -7.19 -8.66
CA ILE A 283 12.20 -8.37 -9.55
C ILE A 283 11.45 -9.54 -8.91
N GLY A 284 11.62 -9.77 -7.61
CA GLY A 284 10.85 -10.78 -6.87
C GLY A 284 9.35 -10.51 -6.90
N MET A 285 8.92 -9.24 -6.76
CA MET A 285 7.49 -8.87 -6.85
C MET A 285 6.91 -9.13 -8.25
N ALA A 286 7.60 -8.72 -9.32
CA ALA A 286 7.09 -8.77 -10.68
C ALA A 286 7.39 -10.11 -11.38
N GLY A 287 8.56 -10.70 -11.16
CA GLY A 287 9.07 -11.83 -11.93
C GLY A 287 8.24 -13.10 -11.77
N GLY A 288 7.70 -13.38 -10.61
CA GLY A 288 6.81 -14.53 -10.41
C GLY A 288 5.57 -14.51 -11.29
N TRP A 289 5.09 -13.33 -11.65
CA TRP A 289 3.93 -13.17 -12.52
C TRP A 289 4.18 -13.57 -13.97
N ALA A 290 5.45 -13.69 -14.39
CA ALA A 290 5.78 -14.24 -15.71
C ALA A 290 5.24 -15.66 -15.90
N PHE A 291 5.03 -16.39 -14.82
CA PHE A 291 4.58 -17.79 -14.84
C PHE A 291 3.15 -17.98 -14.30
N ALA A 292 2.53 -16.93 -13.77
CA ALA A 292 1.25 -17.01 -13.06
C ALA A 292 0.10 -17.58 -13.91
N ALA A 293 0.12 -17.41 -15.24
CA ALA A 293 -0.88 -17.94 -16.14
C ALA A 293 -0.74 -19.46 -16.39
N TRP A 294 0.43 -20.07 -16.12
CA TRP A 294 0.68 -21.47 -16.43
C TRP A 294 -0.10 -22.45 -15.55
N SER A 295 -0.27 -22.09 -14.29
CA SER A 295 -1.03 -22.92 -13.35
C SER A 295 -1.43 -22.12 -12.10
N PRO A 296 -2.48 -22.58 -11.39
CA PRO A 296 -2.84 -22.00 -10.11
C PRO A 296 -1.71 -22.06 -9.07
N VAL A 297 -0.88 -23.09 -9.09
CA VAL A 297 0.27 -23.21 -8.18
C VAL A 297 1.32 -22.14 -8.49
N ALA A 298 1.57 -21.85 -9.77
CA ALA A 298 2.47 -20.77 -10.18
C ALA A 298 1.93 -19.39 -9.74
N LEU A 299 0.61 -19.17 -9.83
CA LEU A 299 -0.03 -17.98 -9.28
C LEU A 299 0.18 -17.84 -7.76
N LEU A 300 -0.01 -18.91 -6.99
CA LEU A 300 0.23 -18.90 -5.54
C LEU A 300 1.70 -18.61 -5.22
N GLY A 301 2.63 -19.21 -5.99
CA GLY A 301 4.07 -18.92 -5.87
C GLY A 301 4.41 -17.46 -6.17
N ALA A 302 3.83 -16.90 -7.23
CA ALA A 302 3.96 -15.49 -7.58
C ALA A 302 3.46 -14.58 -6.46
N GLN A 303 2.32 -14.87 -5.87
CA GLN A 303 1.74 -14.10 -4.78
C GLN A 303 2.54 -14.20 -3.48
N LEU A 304 2.99 -15.39 -3.11
CA LEU A 304 3.84 -15.59 -1.94
C LEU A 304 5.15 -14.79 -2.09
N LEU A 305 5.78 -14.87 -3.25
CA LEU A 305 7.00 -14.11 -3.55
C LEU A 305 6.75 -12.60 -3.55
N SER A 306 5.61 -12.16 -4.13
CA SER A 306 5.22 -10.75 -4.16
C SER A 306 4.97 -10.22 -2.75
N GLY A 307 4.24 -10.93 -1.90
CA GLY A 307 3.99 -10.54 -0.50
C GLY A 307 5.28 -10.41 0.29
N MET A 308 6.17 -11.39 0.16
CA MET A 308 7.47 -11.40 0.83
C MET A 308 8.35 -10.23 0.39
N CYS A 309 8.47 -10.00 -0.92
CA CYS A 309 9.34 -8.96 -1.46
C CYS A 309 8.78 -7.56 -1.26
N MET A 310 7.46 -7.37 -1.39
CA MET A 310 6.81 -6.08 -1.19
C MET A 310 6.94 -5.61 0.25
N SER A 311 6.59 -6.46 1.22
CA SER A 311 6.70 -6.12 2.64
C SER A 311 8.15 -5.93 3.08
N ALA A 312 9.10 -6.71 2.54
CA ALA A 312 10.52 -6.52 2.81
C ALA A 312 11.05 -5.19 2.22
N LEU A 313 10.62 -4.83 1.00
CA LEU A 313 10.98 -3.56 0.36
C LEU A 313 10.47 -2.37 1.17
N GLU A 314 9.20 -2.37 1.56
CA GLU A 314 8.60 -1.30 2.36
C GLU A 314 9.31 -1.15 3.71
N GLY A 315 9.57 -2.26 4.40
CA GLY A 315 10.28 -2.28 5.68
C GLY A 315 11.72 -1.73 5.59
N ASP A 316 12.51 -2.16 4.59
CA ASP A 316 13.88 -1.67 4.38
C ASP A 316 13.90 -0.20 3.96
N MET A 317 12.92 0.24 3.13
CA MET A 317 12.79 1.65 2.76
C MET A 317 12.51 2.52 3.98
N ASP A 318 11.54 2.12 4.82
CA ASP A 318 11.13 2.87 6.00
C ASP A 318 12.27 2.93 7.04
N ALA A 319 12.98 1.82 7.26
CA ALA A 319 14.15 1.78 8.13
C ALA A 319 15.25 2.74 7.66
N ARG A 320 15.58 2.76 6.36
CA ARG A 320 16.57 3.67 5.78
C ARG A 320 16.14 5.13 5.78
N VAL A 321 14.86 5.40 5.65
CA VAL A 321 14.30 6.75 5.78
C VAL A 321 14.43 7.22 7.23
N ALA A 322 14.09 6.37 8.19
CA ALA A 322 14.19 6.68 9.62
C ALA A 322 15.63 6.96 10.05
N THR A 323 16.59 6.14 9.61
CA THR A 323 18.02 6.32 9.96
C THR A 323 18.67 7.57 9.35
N LYS A 324 18.14 8.08 8.23
CA LYS A 324 18.68 9.28 7.57
C LYS A 324 18.01 10.58 7.98
N ALA A 325 17.00 10.53 8.81
CA ALA A 325 16.32 11.71 9.30
C ALA A 325 17.08 12.34 10.48
N ALA A 326 17.31 13.64 10.42
CA ALA A 326 18.10 14.37 11.42
C ALA A 326 17.36 14.65 12.73
N SER A 327 16.06 14.34 12.82
CA SER A 327 15.23 14.58 14.00
C SER A 327 14.00 13.66 14.04
N PRO A 328 13.39 13.41 15.22
CA PRO A 328 12.15 12.63 15.32
C PRO A 328 11.00 13.16 14.44
N ARG A 329 10.88 14.49 14.33
CA ARG A 329 9.90 15.12 13.43
C ARG A 329 10.23 14.88 11.96
N GLY A 330 11.53 14.88 11.60
CA GLY A 330 12.03 14.51 10.27
C GLY A 330 11.74 13.05 9.91
N VAL A 331 11.78 12.13 10.88
CA VAL A 331 11.41 10.72 10.68
C VAL A 331 9.95 10.61 10.24
N THR A 332 9.02 11.17 11.00
CA THR A 332 7.58 11.07 10.70
C THR A 332 7.25 11.66 9.32
N ALA A 333 7.78 12.86 9.02
CA ALA A 333 7.57 13.49 7.73
C ALA A 333 8.23 12.71 6.59
N GLY A 334 9.42 12.13 6.82
CA GLY A 334 10.13 11.29 5.86
C GLY A 334 9.37 10.02 5.52
N LEU A 335 8.85 9.32 6.52
CA LEU A 335 8.05 8.11 6.35
C LEU A 335 6.75 8.39 5.61
N ALA A 336 6.04 9.49 5.95
CA ALA A 336 4.83 9.88 5.25
C ALA A 336 5.10 10.22 3.77
N THR A 337 6.22 10.92 3.49
CA THR A 337 6.60 11.25 2.11
C THR A 337 7.02 9.99 1.33
N ALA A 338 7.76 9.06 1.96
CA ALA A 338 8.12 7.79 1.37
C ALA A 338 6.88 6.96 1.02
N ALA A 339 5.93 6.85 1.95
CA ALA A 339 4.67 6.16 1.72
C ALA A 339 3.86 6.79 0.58
N ALA A 340 3.76 8.12 0.51
CA ALA A 340 3.09 8.82 -0.58
C ALA A 340 3.74 8.56 -1.94
N LEU A 341 5.07 8.60 -2.04
CA LEU A 341 5.77 8.33 -3.29
C LEU A 341 5.65 6.87 -3.74
N ARG A 342 5.68 5.91 -2.78
CA ARG A 342 5.38 4.51 -3.07
C ARG A 342 3.97 4.34 -3.61
N ALA A 343 2.98 4.96 -2.94
CA ALA A 343 1.58 4.90 -3.34
C ALA A 343 1.36 5.50 -4.75
N PHE A 344 2.00 6.62 -5.08
CA PHE A 344 1.94 7.19 -6.43
C PHE A 344 2.61 6.31 -7.48
N GLY A 345 3.79 5.71 -7.18
CA GLY A 345 4.43 4.75 -8.06
C GLY A 345 3.53 3.54 -8.33
N SER A 346 2.96 2.97 -7.28
CA SER A 346 2.02 1.84 -7.39
C SER A 346 0.71 2.22 -8.10
N ALA A 347 0.19 3.44 -7.87
CA ALA A 347 -1.00 3.93 -8.57
C ALA A 347 -0.79 4.00 -10.09
N ALA A 348 0.37 4.52 -10.51
CA ALA A 348 0.72 4.54 -11.92
C ALA A 348 0.88 3.11 -12.47
N ALA A 349 1.58 2.22 -11.74
CA ALA A 349 1.75 0.82 -12.13
C ALA A 349 0.40 0.14 -12.40
N VAL A 350 -0.53 0.22 -11.47
CA VAL A 350 -1.82 -0.48 -11.57
C VAL A 350 -2.78 0.17 -12.57
N ALA A 351 -2.63 1.46 -12.85
CA ALA A 351 -3.41 2.13 -13.89
C ALA A 351 -2.99 1.70 -15.31
N PHE A 352 -1.71 1.41 -15.52
CA PHE A 352 -1.19 1.03 -16.85
C PHE A 352 -1.15 -0.48 -17.08
N ALA A 353 -0.94 -1.29 -16.03
CA ALA A 353 -0.80 -2.73 -16.13
C ALA A 353 -1.94 -3.45 -16.89
N PRO A 354 -3.24 -3.09 -16.73
CA PRO A 354 -4.32 -3.76 -17.46
C PRO A 354 -4.22 -3.66 -18.97
N ARG A 355 -3.71 -2.53 -19.51
CA ARG A 355 -3.51 -2.37 -20.96
C ARG A 355 -2.47 -3.35 -21.48
N VAL A 356 -1.36 -3.45 -20.77
CA VAL A 356 -0.28 -4.37 -21.15
C VAL A 356 -0.75 -5.82 -21.02
N VAL A 357 -1.53 -6.15 -19.99
CA VAL A 357 -2.11 -7.49 -19.83
C VAL A 357 -3.07 -7.83 -20.98
N ALA A 358 -3.89 -6.89 -21.40
CA ALA A 358 -4.83 -7.09 -22.50
C ALA A 358 -4.14 -7.27 -23.85
N GLU A 359 -3.02 -6.58 -24.10
CA GLU A 359 -2.29 -6.63 -25.37
C GLU A 359 -1.29 -7.79 -25.44
N ALA A 360 -0.58 -8.08 -24.36
CA ALA A 360 0.55 -9.00 -24.35
C ALA A 360 0.47 -10.13 -23.30
N GLY A 361 -0.53 -10.08 -22.41
CA GLY A 361 -0.70 -11.06 -21.34
C GLY A 361 0.13 -10.75 -20.09
N VAL A 362 -0.28 -11.36 -18.97
CA VAL A 362 0.35 -11.16 -17.65
C VAL A 362 1.80 -11.67 -17.61
N GLY A 363 2.11 -12.73 -18.32
CA GLY A 363 3.47 -13.31 -18.38
C GLY A 363 4.47 -12.35 -19.00
N TRP A 364 4.10 -11.71 -20.10
CA TRP A 364 4.94 -10.69 -20.74
C TRP A 364 5.13 -9.47 -19.83
N LEU A 365 4.04 -9.00 -19.18
CA LEU A 365 4.13 -7.90 -18.23
C LEU A 365 5.12 -8.20 -17.11
N GLY A 366 5.00 -9.36 -16.45
CA GLY A 366 5.91 -9.79 -15.39
C GLY A 366 7.37 -9.84 -15.84
N GLY A 367 7.64 -10.42 -17.00
CA GLY A 367 8.98 -10.50 -17.59
C GLY A 367 9.57 -9.13 -17.95
N ALA A 368 8.78 -8.25 -18.58
CA ALA A 368 9.21 -6.91 -18.97
C ALA A 368 9.52 -6.04 -17.75
N LEU A 369 8.69 -6.11 -16.71
CA LEU A 369 8.92 -5.38 -15.45
C LEU A 369 10.18 -5.87 -14.73
N ALA A 370 10.39 -7.18 -14.64
CA ALA A 370 11.60 -7.75 -14.05
C ALA A 370 12.86 -7.32 -14.82
N THR A 371 12.81 -7.32 -16.14
CA THR A 371 13.92 -6.88 -17.02
C THR A 371 14.19 -5.37 -16.82
N SER A 372 13.15 -4.55 -16.76
CA SER A 372 13.27 -3.10 -16.51
C SER A 372 13.91 -2.80 -15.15
N LEU A 373 13.56 -3.58 -14.11
CA LEU A 373 14.16 -3.47 -12.78
C LEU A 373 15.63 -3.90 -12.77
N ALA A 374 15.99 -4.96 -13.52
CA ALA A 374 17.38 -5.36 -13.69
C ALA A 374 18.20 -4.27 -14.38
N ALA A 375 17.67 -3.68 -15.47
CA ALA A 375 18.29 -2.56 -16.15
C ALA A 375 18.46 -1.33 -15.23
N LEU A 376 17.45 -1.02 -14.42
CA LEU A 376 17.52 0.06 -13.43
C LEU A 376 18.63 -0.18 -12.40
N ALA A 377 18.83 -1.41 -11.94
CA ALA A 377 19.91 -1.79 -11.03
C ALA A 377 21.28 -1.54 -11.68
N VAL A 378 21.47 -2.00 -12.91
CA VAL A 378 22.72 -1.83 -13.68
C VAL A 378 23.04 -0.35 -13.88
N LEU A 379 22.06 0.45 -14.31
CA LEU A 379 22.25 1.90 -14.52
C LEU A 379 22.64 2.63 -13.21
N ARG A 380 22.03 2.24 -12.10
CA ARG A 380 22.35 2.83 -10.78
C ARG A 380 23.75 2.44 -10.30
N LEU A 381 24.19 1.24 -10.57
CA LEU A 381 25.56 0.80 -10.25
C LEU A 381 26.61 1.51 -11.12
N ALA A 382 26.40 1.56 -12.44
CA ALA A 382 27.27 2.25 -13.37
C ALA A 382 27.44 3.75 -13.01
N GLY A 383 26.34 4.44 -12.69
CA GLY A 383 26.40 5.85 -12.26
C GLY A 383 27.08 6.08 -10.89
N ARG A 384 27.22 5.05 -10.06
CA ARG A 384 28.05 5.12 -8.83
C ARG A 384 29.53 4.97 -9.16
N TRP A 385 29.87 4.07 -10.05
CA TRP A 385 31.26 3.84 -10.49
C TRP A 385 31.85 5.05 -11.18
N SER A 386 31.12 5.71 -12.08
CA SER A 386 31.59 6.92 -12.76
C SER A 386 31.89 8.06 -11.79
N ARG A 387 31.04 8.25 -10.76
CA ARG A 387 31.27 9.28 -9.73
C ARG A 387 32.45 8.97 -8.84
N SER A 388 32.71 7.72 -8.49
CA SER A 388 33.88 7.33 -7.68
C SER A 388 35.20 7.37 -8.48
N ALA A 389 35.17 7.19 -9.79
CA ALA A 389 36.30 7.36 -10.68
C ALA A 389 36.68 8.84 -10.87
N ALA A 390 35.67 9.71 -11.08
CA ALA A 390 35.88 11.16 -11.20
C ALA A 390 36.45 11.79 -9.92
N GLY A 391 35.98 11.33 -8.73
CA GLY A 391 36.52 11.81 -7.44
C GLY A 391 37.98 11.39 -7.17
N ARG A 392 38.43 10.28 -7.74
CA ARG A 392 39.83 9.85 -7.62
C ARG A 392 40.78 10.60 -8.54
N GLY A 393 40.29 11.11 -9.67
CA GLY A 393 41.11 11.90 -10.60
C GLY A 393 41.49 13.29 -10.08
N VAL A 394 40.65 13.91 -9.25
CA VAL A 394 40.90 15.25 -8.70
C VAL A 394 41.94 15.23 -7.55
N GLY A 395 42.03 14.11 -6.81
CA GLY A 395 43.00 14.00 -5.69
C GLY A 395 44.45 13.79 -6.10
N VAL A 396 44.73 13.40 -7.35
CA VAL A 396 46.10 13.15 -7.85
C VAL A 396 46.72 14.42 -8.42
N ALA A 397 45.93 15.39 -8.86
CA ALA A 397 46.47 16.64 -9.44
C ALA A 397 46.96 17.62 -8.37
N THR A 398 46.44 17.62 -7.16
CA THR A 398 46.85 18.53 -6.07
C THR A 398 48.11 18.07 -5.29
N ALA A 399 48.60 16.85 -5.49
CA ALA A 399 49.81 16.33 -4.80
C ALA A 399 51.09 16.52 -5.60
N ARG A 400 51.03 17.14 -6.80
CA ARG A 400 52.24 17.40 -7.64
C ARG A 400 52.71 18.84 -7.60
N ASP A 401 51.99 19.76 -6.96
CA ASP A 401 52.30 21.19 -6.91
C ASP A 401 52.70 21.68 -5.49
N LEU A 402 53.14 20.79 -4.61
CA LEU A 402 53.84 21.06 -3.34
C LEU A 402 55.18 20.35 -3.31
#